data_e813c5283cd8db56f14086ba864cdbd4
#
_entry.id   e813c5283cd8db56f14086ba864cdbd4
#
_cell.length_a   1.000
_cell.length_b   1.000
_cell.length_c   1.000
_cell.angle_alpha   90.00
_cell.angle_beta   90.00
_cell.angle_gamma   90.00
#
_symmetry.space_group_name_H-M   'P 1'
#
loop_
_entity.id
_entity.type
_entity.pdbx_description
1 polymer ?
#
loop_
_entity_poly.entity_id
_entity_poly.type
_entity_poly.pdbx_seq_one_letter_code
_entity_poly.pdbx_strand_id
1 'polypeptide(L)'
;LSDKSNQLTLGLTQIEMRKLELARAMAVKPKLLISDETMAGLSSSEVDDILKILINLNEKTKITIIMIEHIMRAVMGFSERVVCLDAGRIIANATPGEVIKNPAVEKAYLGE
;
A
#
# COMPACT_ATOMS: atom_id res chain seq x y z
N LEU A 1 -2.13 18.54 -3.00
CA LEU A 1 -2.10 19.17 -1.67
C LEU A 1 -1.49 20.58 -1.65
N SER A 2 -0.83 21.01 -2.72
CA SER A 2 -0.15 22.31 -2.73
C SER A 2 -1.08 23.49 -2.45
N ASP A 3 -2.33 23.40 -2.90
CA ASP A 3 -3.36 24.41 -2.62
C ASP A 3 -3.79 24.47 -1.16
N LYS A 4 -3.41 23.46 -0.35
CA LYS A 4 -3.74 23.33 1.06
C LYS A 4 -2.55 23.52 1.99
N SER A 5 -1.43 24.04 1.46
CA SER A 5 -0.18 24.16 2.20
C SER A 5 -0.29 25.00 3.48
N ASN A 6 -1.20 25.96 3.52
CA ASN A 6 -1.42 26.84 4.68
C ASN A 6 -2.63 26.44 5.52
N GLN A 7 -3.25 25.30 5.24
CA GLN A 7 -4.44 24.83 5.94
C GLN A 7 -4.04 23.97 7.14
N LEU A 8 -4.82 24.08 8.23
CA LEU A 8 -4.66 23.16 9.36
C LEU A 8 -5.08 21.75 8.97
N THR A 9 -4.36 20.75 9.51
CA THR A 9 -4.60 19.34 9.19
C THR A 9 -6.00 18.85 9.54
N LEU A 10 -6.65 19.48 10.53
CA LEU A 10 -8.01 19.13 10.92
C LEU A 10 -9.05 19.34 9.81
N GLY A 11 -8.74 20.16 8.82
CA GLY A 11 -9.61 20.42 7.69
C GLY A 11 -9.39 19.48 6.50
N LEU A 12 -8.47 18.55 6.59
CA LEU A 12 -8.16 17.62 5.50
C LEU A 12 -9.09 16.42 5.51
N THR A 13 -9.42 15.92 4.31
CA THR A 13 -10.13 14.65 4.15
C THR A 13 -9.22 13.49 4.50
N GLN A 14 -9.79 12.29 4.64
CA GLN A 14 -9.01 11.10 4.99
C GLN A 14 -7.92 10.81 3.94
N ILE A 15 -8.26 10.90 2.64
CA ILE A 15 -7.25 10.68 1.60
C ILE A 15 -6.18 11.77 1.61
N GLU A 16 -6.57 13.01 1.86
CA GLU A 16 -5.60 14.11 1.98
C GLU A 16 -4.64 13.89 3.15
N MET A 17 -5.14 13.37 4.28
CA MET A 17 -4.30 13.00 5.41
C MET A 17 -3.31 11.89 5.04
N ARG A 18 -3.75 10.89 4.27
CA ARG A 18 -2.87 9.82 3.79
C ARG A 18 -1.77 10.36 2.89
N LYS A 19 -2.13 11.29 1.99
CA LYS A 19 -1.15 11.95 1.12
C LYS A 19 -0.16 12.78 1.93
N LEU A 20 -0.62 13.46 2.97
CA LEU A 20 0.25 14.24 3.86
C LEU A 20 1.23 13.34 4.61
N GLU A 21 0.76 12.22 5.15
CA GLU A 21 1.61 11.23 5.84
C GLU A 21 2.71 10.73 4.91
N LEU A 22 2.35 10.43 3.66
CA LEU A 22 3.29 9.99 2.64
C LEU A 22 4.32 11.09 2.31
N ALA A 23 3.86 12.33 2.16
CA ALA A 23 4.75 13.45 1.90
C ALA A 23 5.75 13.65 3.04
N ARG A 24 5.31 13.52 4.28
CA ARG A 24 6.19 13.57 5.46
C ARG A 24 7.25 12.49 5.44
N ALA A 25 6.85 11.27 5.14
CA ALA A 25 7.77 10.14 5.07
C ALA A 25 8.83 10.35 3.98
N MET A 26 8.41 10.90 2.83
CA MET A 26 9.33 11.15 1.71
C MET A 26 10.24 12.36 1.90
N ALA A 27 9.88 13.28 2.81
CA ALA A 27 10.67 14.48 3.07
C ALA A 27 12.09 14.17 3.57
N VAL A 28 12.30 13.05 4.24
CA VAL A 28 13.61 12.62 4.72
C VAL A 28 14.40 11.84 3.67
N LYS A 29 13.89 11.70 2.46
CA LYS A 29 14.50 10.98 1.34
C LYS A 29 14.89 9.55 1.72
N PRO A 30 13.94 8.71 2.14
CA PRO A 30 14.24 7.35 2.59
C PRO A 30 14.65 6.45 1.42
N LYS A 31 15.34 5.36 1.75
CA LYS A 31 15.63 4.28 0.80
C LYS A 31 14.59 3.18 0.86
N LEU A 32 13.85 3.10 1.96
CA LEU A 32 12.82 2.13 2.22
C LEU A 32 11.60 2.86 2.78
N LEU A 33 10.45 2.64 2.16
CA LEU A 33 9.16 3.14 2.64
C LEU A 33 8.30 1.94 3.04
N ILE A 34 7.76 1.98 4.24
CA ILE A 34 6.82 0.96 4.71
C ILE A 34 5.44 1.60 4.79
N SER A 35 4.50 1.03 4.03
CA SER A 35 3.10 1.46 4.00
C SER A 35 2.27 0.41 4.73
N ASP A 36 1.86 0.71 5.95
CA ASP A 36 1.19 -0.23 6.85
C ASP A 36 -0.29 0.10 6.97
N GLU A 37 -1.11 -0.65 6.23
CA GLU A 37 -2.58 -0.53 6.21
C GLU A 37 -3.07 0.91 5.99
N THR A 38 -2.41 1.65 5.10
CA THR A 38 -2.71 3.06 4.86
C THR A 38 -3.96 3.29 4.03
N MET A 39 -4.55 2.23 3.48
CA MET A 39 -5.72 2.32 2.61
C MET A 39 -7.04 2.04 3.32
N ALA A 40 -6.99 1.75 4.61
CA ALA A 40 -8.20 1.51 5.41
C ALA A 40 -9.11 2.75 5.38
N GLY A 41 -10.39 2.51 5.14
CA GLY A 41 -11.40 3.58 5.11
C GLY A 41 -11.46 4.39 3.83
N LEU A 42 -10.60 4.13 2.86
CA LEU A 42 -10.62 4.80 1.56
C LEU A 42 -11.59 4.11 0.59
N SER A 43 -12.19 4.89 -0.31
CA SER A 43 -12.98 4.35 -1.42
C SER A 43 -12.09 3.65 -2.44
N SER A 44 -12.69 2.88 -3.35
CA SER A 44 -11.93 2.21 -4.41
C SER A 44 -11.13 3.18 -5.27
N SER A 45 -11.72 4.32 -5.65
CA SER A 45 -11.03 5.32 -6.44
C SER A 45 -9.90 5.99 -5.67
N GLU A 46 -10.09 6.21 -4.37
CA GLU A 46 -9.05 6.77 -3.51
C GLU A 46 -7.89 5.80 -3.31
N VAL A 47 -8.18 4.50 -3.19
CA VAL A 47 -7.14 3.46 -3.16
C VAL A 47 -6.31 3.51 -4.45
N ASP A 48 -6.97 3.62 -5.61
CA ASP A 48 -6.29 3.73 -6.89
C ASP A 48 -5.37 4.96 -6.96
N ASP A 49 -5.81 6.08 -6.42
CA ASP A 49 -5.01 7.30 -6.36
C ASP A 49 -3.72 7.09 -5.55
N ILE A 50 -3.84 6.47 -4.37
CA ILE A 50 -2.68 6.18 -3.52
C ILE A 50 -1.74 5.19 -4.22
N LEU A 51 -2.26 4.15 -4.85
CA LEU A 51 -1.44 3.18 -5.59
C LEU A 51 -0.65 3.86 -6.71
N LYS A 52 -1.28 4.77 -7.46
CA LYS A 52 -0.60 5.51 -8.53
C LYS A 52 0.55 6.36 -7.96
N ILE A 53 0.34 7.00 -6.82
CA ILE A 53 1.39 7.79 -6.16
C ILE A 53 2.56 6.89 -5.77
N LEU A 54 2.30 5.75 -5.15
CA LEU A 54 3.33 4.82 -4.70
C LEU A 54 4.12 4.24 -5.87
N ILE A 55 3.44 3.83 -6.95
CA ILE A 55 4.09 3.31 -8.15
C ILE A 55 4.99 4.40 -8.76
N ASN A 56 4.48 5.62 -8.88
CA ASN A 56 5.23 6.74 -9.43
C ASN A 56 6.47 7.06 -8.59
N LEU A 57 6.36 7.04 -7.26
CA LEU A 57 7.49 7.24 -6.36
C LEU A 57 8.55 6.15 -6.56
N ASN A 58 8.14 4.90 -6.64
CA ASN A 58 9.07 3.79 -6.87
C ASN A 58 9.81 3.95 -8.20
N GLU A 59 9.09 4.28 -9.27
CA GLU A 59 9.69 4.45 -10.59
C GLU A 59 10.67 5.63 -10.65
N LYS A 60 10.31 6.76 -10.05
CA LYS A 60 11.12 8.00 -10.13
C LYS A 60 12.31 7.99 -9.18
N THR A 61 12.12 7.52 -7.96
CA THR A 61 13.16 7.61 -6.92
C THR A 61 13.88 6.30 -6.65
N LYS A 62 13.41 5.21 -7.24
CA LYS A 62 13.94 3.85 -7.04
C LYS A 62 13.89 3.41 -5.57
N ILE A 63 13.02 4.02 -4.79
CA ILE A 63 12.80 3.64 -3.40
C ILE A 63 12.18 2.23 -3.34
N THR A 64 12.62 1.43 -2.38
CA THR A 64 11.97 0.15 -2.09
C THR A 64 10.73 0.40 -1.25
N ILE A 65 9.60 -0.20 -1.64
CA ILE A 65 8.34 -0.04 -0.91
C ILE A 65 7.87 -1.41 -0.42
N ILE A 66 7.61 -1.50 0.89
CA ILE A 66 6.94 -2.65 1.48
C ILE A 66 5.52 -2.21 1.85
N MET A 67 4.54 -2.87 1.25
CA MET A 67 3.13 -2.60 1.51
C MET A 67 2.56 -3.72 2.37
N ILE A 68 1.99 -3.36 3.51
CA ILE A 68 1.27 -4.30 4.39
C ILE A 68 -0.21 -4.00 4.21
N GLU A 69 -0.93 -4.92 3.58
CA GLU A 69 -2.34 -4.73 3.26
C GLU A 69 -3.11 -6.04 3.28
N HIS A 70 -4.41 -5.92 3.47
CA HIS A 70 -5.36 -7.02 3.34
C HIS A 70 -6.34 -6.81 2.19
N ILE A 71 -6.25 -5.68 1.50
CA ILE A 71 -7.05 -5.38 0.31
C ILE A 71 -6.36 -6.05 -0.88
N MET A 72 -6.88 -7.21 -1.29
CA MET A 72 -6.23 -8.05 -2.31
C MET A 72 -6.02 -7.30 -3.63
N ARG A 73 -6.98 -6.49 -4.04
CA ARG A 73 -6.86 -5.71 -5.27
C ARG A 73 -5.64 -4.77 -5.24
N ALA A 74 -5.41 -4.13 -4.10
CA ALA A 74 -4.27 -3.24 -3.93
C ALA A 74 -2.95 -4.02 -3.99
N VAL A 75 -2.87 -5.12 -3.26
CA VAL A 75 -1.67 -5.97 -3.22
C VAL A 75 -1.34 -6.51 -4.62
N MET A 76 -2.34 -7.05 -5.31
CA MET A 76 -2.14 -7.65 -6.63
C MET A 76 -1.79 -6.63 -7.70
N GLY A 77 -2.35 -5.43 -7.62
CA GLY A 77 -2.09 -4.36 -8.60
C GLY A 77 -0.78 -3.63 -8.41
N PHE A 78 -0.19 -3.70 -7.23
CA PHE A 78 1.00 -2.93 -6.88
C PHE A 78 2.27 -3.78 -6.84
N SER A 79 2.19 -4.99 -6.30
CA SER A 79 3.35 -5.74 -5.85
C SER A 79 4.01 -6.54 -6.96
N GLU A 80 5.34 -6.54 -6.98
CA GLU A 80 6.14 -7.46 -7.80
C GLU A 80 6.27 -8.80 -7.10
N ARG A 81 6.28 -8.79 -5.78
CA ARG A 81 6.42 -9.97 -4.93
C ARG A 81 5.49 -9.86 -3.74
N VAL A 82 4.85 -10.96 -3.41
CA VAL A 82 3.90 -11.02 -2.30
C VAL A 82 4.35 -12.07 -1.30
N VAL A 83 4.37 -11.68 -0.03
CA VAL A 83 4.62 -12.58 1.09
C VAL A 83 3.33 -12.67 1.89
N CYS A 84 2.78 -13.87 2.03
CA CYS A 84 1.57 -14.08 2.81
C CYS A 84 1.92 -14.70 4.16
N LEU A 85 1.36 -14.12 5.21
CA LEU A 85 1.55 -14.59 6.58
C LEU A 85 0.22 -15.11 7.12
N ASP A 86 0.27 -16.21 7.83
CA ASP A 86 -0.86 -16.75 8.58
C ASP A 86 -0.36 -17.25 9.93
N ALA A 87 -0.93 -16.71 11.00
CA ALA A 87 -0.55 -17.04 12.38
C ALA A 87 0.97 -16.99 12.61
N GLY A 88 1.63 -15.96 12.06
CA GLY A 88 3.06 -15.77 12.23
C GLY A 88 3.96 -16.62 11.34
N ARG A 89 3.37 -17.37 10.42
CA ARG A 89 4.13 -18.23 9.49
C ARG A 89 3.97 -17.74 8.06
N ILE A 90 5.05 -17.82 7.29
CA ILE A 90 5.00 -17.54 5.86
C ILE A 90 4.38 -18.73 5.15
N ILE A 91 3.23 -18.52 4.52
CA ILE A 91 2.52 -19.56 3.76
C ILE A 91 2.70 -19.43 2.26
N ALA A 92 3.15 -18.28 1.79
CA ALA A 92 3.48 -18.07 0.38
C ALA A 92 4.49 -16.92 0.25
N ASN A 93 5.34 -17.00 -0.75
CA ASN A 93 6.34 -15.99 -1.06
C ASN A 93 6.66 -16.12 -2.55
N ALA A 94 5.92 -15.40 -3.38
CA ALA A 94 5.99 -15.56 -4.82
C ALA A 94 5.43 -14.33 -5.54
N THR A 95 5.30 -14.42 -6.87
CA THR A 95 4.63 -13.36 -7.64
C THR A 95 3.14 -13.30 -7.29
N PRO A 96 2.48 -12.15 -7.52
CA PRO A 96 1.04 -12.05 -7.27
C PRO A 96 0.21 -13.13 -7.96
N GLY A 97 0.55 -13.46 -9.21
CA GLY A 97 -0.16 -14.49 -9.96
C GLY A 97 -0.03 -15.89 -9.37
N GLU A 98 1.12 -16.21 -8.81
CA GLU A 98 1.36 -17.49 -8.14
C GLU A 98 0.66 -17.53 -6.79
N VAL A 99 0.72 -16.43 -6.05
CA VAL A 99 0.13 -16.34 -4.70
C VAL A 99 -1.38 -16.53 -4.74
N ILE A 100 -2.06 -15.91 -5.70
CA ILE A 100 -3.51 -16.01 -5.80
C ILE A 100 -4.00 -17.42 -6.10
N LYS A 101 -3.14 -18.25 -6.70
CA LYS A 101 -3.44 -19.65 -7.02
C LYS A 101 -3.06 -20.62 -5.91
N ASN A 102 -2.41 -20.14 -4.87
CA ASN A 102 -1.93 -20.99 -3.78
C ASN A 102 -3.10 -21.42 -2.89
N PRO A 103 -3.36 -22.73 -2.72
CA PRO A 103 -4.47 -23.21 -1.90
C PRO A 103 -4.42 -22.75 -0.44
N ALA A 104 -3.24 -22.62 0.15
CA ALA A 104 -3.08 -22.15 1.52
C ALA A 104 -3.49 -20.69 1.66
N VAL A 105 -3.17 -19.86 0.66
CA VAL A 105 -3.56 -18.46 0.62
C VAL A 105 -5.06 -18.32 0.42
N GLU A 106 -5.63 -19.10 -0.49
CA GLU A 106 -7.06 -19.13 -0.73
C GLU A 106 -7.83 -19.45 0.54
N LYS A 107 -7.39 -20.46 1.26
CA LYS A 107 -8.00 -20.87 2.52
C LYS A 107 -7.87 -19.80 3.61
N ALA A 108 -6.72 -19.15 3.71
CA ALA A 108 -6.45 -18.17 4.77
C ALA A 108 -7.08 -16.80 4.54
N TYR A 109 -7.14 -16.35 3.29
CA TYR A 109 -7.51 -14.96 2.95
C TYR A 109 -8.75 -14.81 2.08
N LEU A 110 -9.03 -15.77 1.23
CA LEU A 110 -10.12 -15.65 0.26
C LEU A 110 -11.39 -16.39 0.70
N GLY A 111 -11.37 -16.83 1.88
CA GLY A 111 -12.61 -17.22 2.49
C GLY A 111 -12.87 -18.67 2.54
N GLU A 112 -12.10 -19.18 2.62
CA GLU A 112 -12.68 -20.38 2.84
C GLU A 112 -12.71 -21.32 1.70
#